data_19a95f209a28709a75411c7cac19110d
#
_entry.id   19a95f209a28709a75411c7cac19110d
#
_cell.length_a   1.000
_cell.length_b   1.000
_cell.length_c   1.000
_cell.angle_alpha   90.00
_cell.angle_beta   90.00
_cell.angle_gamma   90.00
#
_symmetry.space_group_name_H-M   'P 1'
#
loop_
_entity.id
_entity.type
_entity.pdbx_description
1 polymer ?
#
loop_
_entity_poly.entity_id
_entity_poly.type
_entity_poly.pdbx_seq_one_letter_code
_entity_poly.pdbx_strand_id
1 'polypeptide(L)'
;MNIFVTSPSPWDSARVLPDKHIVKMPLETCQMLAIVCSDKWGHNFGTLPRADGTPYATEKGAFRNHPCTIWANEFVTNWQWLLAHGLAMCDEYTARYGKVHTCQKTLLAAKEILPTADPQGRSGKDTTPFARAMPDEFKYDDSIDTFTAYKMYISSKPWVKDNYLRLPHRKPDWI
;
A
#
# COMPACT_ATOMS: atom_id res chain seq x y z
N MET A 1 -1.40 -0.37 -10.02
CA MET A 1 -0.74 -0.86 -8.79
C MET A 1 0.18 0.21 -8.25
N ASN A 2 0.08 0.55 -6.97
CA ASN A 2 0.91 1.58 -6.35
C ASN A 2 0.88 1.48 -4.82
N ILE A 3 1.82 2.16 -4.13
CA ILE A 3 1.86 2.29 -2.66
C ILE A 3 1.63 3.73 -2.19
N PHE A 4 1.84 4.73 -3.06
CA PHE A 4 1.66 6.16 -2.75
C PHE A 4 2.24 6.58 -1.40
N VAL A 5 3.49 6.23 -1.14
CA VAL A 5 4.18 6.51 0.11
C VAL A 5 4.63 7.98 0.18
N THR A 6 4.12 8.73 1.15
CA THR A 6 4.43 10.16 1.34
C THR A 6 5.16 10.46 2.65
N SER A 7 5.33 9.44 3.49
CA SER A 7 5.99 9.50 4.80
C SER A 7 6.53 8.12 5.16
N PRO A 8 7.60 8.03 5.96
CA PRO A 8 8.05 6.76 6.55
C PRO A 8 6.96 6.09 7.40
N SER A 9 6.10 6.88 8.05
CA SER A 9 4.96 6.39 8.83
C SER A 9 3.82 5.96 7.91
N PRO A 10 3.36 4.69 7.97
CA PRO A 10 2.25 4.22 7.16
C PRO A 10 0.93 4.96 7.46
N TRP A 11 0.71 5.38 8.71
CA TRP A 11 -0.48 6.15 9.12
C TRP A 11 -0.46 7.57 8.56
N ASP A 12 0.68 8.27 8.71
CA ASP A 12 0.81 9.63 8.17
C ASP A 12 0.73 9.62 6.64
N SER A 13 1.31 8.59 6.02
CA SER A 13 1.21 8.41 4.58
C SER A 13 -0.24 8.21 4.11
N ALA A 14 -1.02 7.37 4.79
CA ALA A 14 -2.43 7.13 4.46
C ALA A 14 -3.29 8.39 4.67
N ARG A 15 -3.05 9.11 5.76
CA ARG A 15 -3.87 10.25 6.20
C ARG A 15 -3.98 11.37 5.18
N VAL A 16 -2.93 11.62 4.40
CA VAL A 16 -2.85 12.72 3.42
C VAL A 16 -3.27 12.33 2.01
N LEU A 17 -3.65 11.06 1.78
CA LEU A 17 -4.09 10.62 0.46
C LEU A 17 -5.47 11.20 0.09
N PRO A 18 -5.71 11.54 -1.19
CA PRO A 18 -7.00 12.03 -1.66
C PRO A 18 -8.09 10.95 -1.54
N ASP A 19 -9.35 11.37 -1.52
CA ASP A 19 -10.51 10.48 -1.33
C ASP A 19 -10.52 9.29 -2.32
N LYS A 20 -10.19 9.52 -3.59
CA LYS A 20 -10.10 8.45 -4.60
C LYS A 20 -9.07 7.39 -4.26
N HIS A 21 -7.93 7.78 -3.69
CA HIS A 21 -6.90 6.82 -3.27
C HIS A 21 -7.37 6.02 -2.04
N ILE A 22 -8.00 6.67 -1.07
CA ILE A 22 -8.55 5.99 0.12
C ILE A 22 -9.60 4.94 -0.27
N VAL A 23 -10.40 5.19 -1.30
CA VAL A 23 -11.37 4.21 -1.82
C VAL A 23 -10.70 3.04 -2.55
N LYS A 24 -9.67 3.30 -3.34
CA LYS A 24 -9.11 2.32 -4.27
C LYS A 24 -7.91 1.54 -3.73
N MET A 25 -7.00 2.22 -3.04
CA MET A 25 -5.68 1.66 -2.73
C MET A 25 -5.68 0.49 -1.73
N PRO A 26 -6.63 0.35 -0.79
CA PRO A 26 -6.72 -0.86 0.01
C PRO A 26 -6.85 -2.14 -0.81
N LEU A 27 -7.55 -2.09 -1.96
CA LEU A 27 -7.63 -3.24 -2.88
C LEU A 27 -6.26 -3.58 -3.48
N GLU A 28 -5.51 -2.59 -3.93
CA GLU A 28 -4.17 -2.83 -4.50
C GLU A 28 -3.20 -3.37 -3.44
N THR A 29 -3.31 -2.92 -2.20
CA THR A 29 -2.59 -3.49 -1.05
C THR A 29 -2.91 -4.98 -0.87
N CYS A 30 -4.19 -5.36 -0.88
CA CYS A 30 -4.60 -6.76 -0.78
C CYS A 30 -4.06 -7.61 -1.94
N GLN A 31 -4.05 -7.08 -3.15
CA GLN A 31 -3.51 -7.77 -4.33
C GLN A 31 -2.01 -8.03 -4.20
N MET A 32 -1.23 -7.05 -3.74
CA MET A 32 0.20 -7.23 -3.49
C MET A 32 0.46 -8.23 -2.36
N LEU A 33 -0.25 -8.13 -1.25
CA LEU A 33 -0.10 -9.06 -0.12
C LEU A 33 -0.54 -10.49 -0.48
N ALA A 34 -1.51 -10.66 -1.37
CA ALA A 34 -1.90 -11.97 -1.88
C ALA A 34 -0.74 -12.65 -2.65
N ILE A 35 0.05 -11.88 -3.40
CA ILE A 35 1.27 -12.40 -4.03
C ILE A 35 2.33 -12.74 -2.98
N VAL A 36 2.55 -11.88 -1.99
CA VAL A 36 3.51 -12.14 -0.88
C VAL A 36 3.16 -13.45 -0.16
N CYS A 37 1.88 -13.71 0.08
CA CYS A 37 1.40 -14.92 0.77
C CYS A 37 1.46 -16.17 -0.11
N SER A 38 1.41 -16.05 -1.44
CA SER A 38 1.27 -17.19 -2.35
C SER A 38 2.45 -18.17 -2.31
N ASP A 39 2.16 -19.41 -2.63
CA ASP A 39 3.16 -20.50 -2.72
C ASP A 39 4.08 -20.35 -3.93
N LYS A 40 3.52 -19.94 -5.05
CA LYS A 40 4.22 -19.90 -6.34
C LYS A 40 5.08 -18.64 -6.52
N TRP A 41 4.63 -17.50 -6.04
CA TRP A 41 5.25 -16.19 -6.34
C TRP A 41 5.74 -15.45 -5.10
N GLY A 42 5.39 -15.93 -3.93
CA GLY A 42 5.71 -15.34 -2.63
C GLY A 42 6.45 -16.30 -1.70
N HIS A 43 6.03 -16.29 -0.45
CA HIS A 43 6.71 -17.00 0.65
C HIS A 43 5.92 -18.20 1.19
N ASN A 44 4.83 -18.59 0.55
CA ASN A 44 4.00 -19.73 0.96
C ASN A 44 3.44 -19.59 2.39
N PHE A 45 2.96 -18.40 2.75
CA PHE A 45 2.35 -18.18 4.07
C PHE A 45 0.89 -18.64 4.13
N GLY A 46 0.26 -18.87 2.99
CA GLY A 46 -1.12 -19.30 2.88
C GLY A 46 -1.90 -18.46 1.85
N THR A 47 -3.17 -18.81 1.67
CA THR A 47 -4.05 -18.13 0.72
C THR A 47 -4.78 -17.00 1.39
N LEU A 48 -4.64 -15.78 0.87
CA LEU A 48 -5.33 -14.61 1.39
C LEU A 48 -6.78 -14.58 0.89
N PRO A 49 -7.81 -14.52 1.76
CA PRO A 49 -9.20 -14.48 1.35
C PRO A 49 -9.60 -13.08 0.85
N ARG A 50 -10.45 -13.04 -0.17
CA ARG A 50 -11.18 -11.84 -0.58
C ARG A 50 -12.29 -11.51 0.41
N ALA A 51 -12.93 -10.34 0.25
CA ALA A 51 -14.02 -9.91 1.12
C ALA A 51 -15.21 -10.88 1.13
N ASP A 52 -15.48 -11.59 0.02
CA ASP A 52 -16.54 -12.61 -0.10
C ASP A 52 -16.11 -14.01 0.42
N GLY A 53 -14.88 -14.14 0.95
CA GLY A 53 -14.33 -15.40 1.46
C GLY A 53 -13.65 -16.28 0.40
N THR A 54 -13.75 -15.95 -0.89
CA THR A 54 -13.03 -16.67 -1.95
C THR A 54 -11.55 -16.28 -1.96
N PRO A 55 -10.62 -17.15 -2.40
CA PRO A 55 -9.20 -16.81 -2.48
C PRO A 55 -8.92 -15.82 -3.61
N TYR A 56 -7.84 -15.02 -3.46
CA TYR A 56 -7.26 -14.34 -4.60
C TYR A 56 -6.67 -15.35 -5.57
N ALA A 57 -6.97 -15.17 -6.87
CA ALA A 57 -6.38 -15.99 -7.93
C ALA A 57 -4.94 -15.52 -8.19
N THR A 58 -3.97 -16.22 -7.59
CA THR A 58 -2.54 -15.89 -7.72
C THR A 58 -1.78 -16.83 -8.65
N GLU A 59 -2.43 -17.84 -9.20
CA GLU A 59 -1.78 -18.89 -10.03
C GLU A 59 -1.11 -18.29 -11.27
N LYS A 60 -1.72 -17.27 -11.87
CA LYS A 60 -1.16 -16.54 -13.01
C LYS A 60 -0.13 -15.49 -12.60
N GLY A 61 -0.02 -15.17 -11.32
CA GLY A 61 0.89 -14.18 -10.76
C GLY A 61 0.67 -12.77 -11.34
N ALA A 62 -0.59 -12.36 -11.52
CA ALA A 62 -0.90 -11.00 -11.95
C ALA A 62 -0.24 -9.99 -10.99
N PHE A 63 0.42 -8.98 -11.57
CA PHE A 63 1.17 -7.95 -10.83
C PHE A 63 2.44 -8.41 -10.10
N ARG A 64 2.86 -9.68 -10.17
CA ARG A 64 4.08 -10.18 -9.49
C ARG A 64 5.36 -9.42 -9.87
N ASN A 65 5.43 -8.93 -11.12
CA ASN A 65 6.59 -8.19 -11.65
C ASN A 65 6.45 -6.66 -11.49
N HIS A 66 5.38 -6.18 -10.86
CA HIS A 66 5.22 -4.75 -10.62
C HIS A 66 6.21 -4.29 -9.55
N PRO A 67 6.90 -3.12 -9.70
CA PRO A 67 7.92 -2.67 -8.75
C PRO A 67 7.47 -2.64 -7.29
N CYS A 68 6.24 -2.20 -7.02
CA CYS A 68 5.70 -2.19 -5.65
C CYS A 68 5.45 -3.61 -5.11
N THR A 69 5.07 -4.57 -5.96
CA THR A 69 4.90 -5.97 -5.56
C THR A 69 6.24 -6.62 -5.26
N ILE A 70 7.25 -6.38 -6.11
CA ILE A 70 8.62 -6.85 -5.88
C ILE A 70 9.13 -6.32 -4.56
N TRP A 71 9.04 -5.01 -4.34
CA TRP A 71 9.43 -4.37 -3.08
C TRP A 71 8.71 -5.00 -1.87
N ALA A 72 7.39 -5.16 -1.94
CA ALA A 72 6.61 -5.76 -0.86
C ALA A 72 7.06 -7.20 -0.54
N ASN A 73 7.48 -7.94 -1.57
CA ASN A 73 7.86 -9.36 -1.47
C ASN A 73 9.30 -9.60 -0.99
N GLU A 74 10.14 -8.55 -0.91
CA GLU A 74 11.56 -8.69 -0.58
C GLU A 74 11.80 -9.00 0.90
N PHE A 75 11.17 -8.26 1.82
CA PHE A 75 11.46 -8.34 3.24
C PHE A 75 10.22 -8.20 4.13
N VAL A 76 10.30 -8.79 5.33
CA VAL A 76 9.25 -8.70 6.35
C VAL A 76 8.88 -7.26 6.69
N THR A 77 9.85 -6.36 6.81
CA THR A 77 9.63 -4.95 7.08
C THR A 77 8.80 -4.25 6.01
N ASN A 78 8.95 -4.66 4.74
CA ASN A 78 8.22 -4.09 3.61
C ASN A 78 6.74 -4.53 3.63
N TRP A 79 6.44 -5.83 3.74
CA TRP A 79 5.04 -6.26 3.79
C TRP A 79 4.34 -5.86 5.09
N GLN A 80 5.05 -5.76 6.21
CA GLN A 80 4.48 -5.24 7.46
C GLN A 80 4.13 -3.75 7.32
N TRP A 81 5.00 -2.95 6.70
CA TRP A 81 4.69 -1.55 6.38
C TRP A 81 3.47 -1.45 5.44
N LEU A 82 3.44 -2.25 4.38
CA LEU A 82 2.35 -2.27 3.41
C LEU A 82 1.02 -2.66 4.06
N LEU A 83 1.03 -3.67 4.94
CA LEU A 83 -0.14 -4.09 5.71
C LEU A 83 -0.63 -2.96 6.63
N ALA A 84 0.26 -2.34 7.39
CA ALA A 84 -0.07 -1.22 8.26
C ALA A 84 -0.66 -0.03 7.48
N HIS A 85 -0.09 0.28 6.31
CA HIS A 85 -0.59 1.32 5.42
C HIS A 85 -2.00 1.00 4.88
N GLY A 86 -2.22 -0.25 4.48
CA GLY A 86 -3.54 -0.72 4.04
C GLY A 86 -4.61 -0.60 5.13
N LEU A 87 -4.28 -1.01 6.36
CA LEU A 87 -5.18 -0.87 7.51
C LEU A 87 -5.44 0.61 7.85
N ALA A 88 -4.41 1.45 7.82
CA ALA A 88 -4.55 2.89 8.03
C ALA A 88 -5.45 3.56 6.97
N MET A 89 -5.36 3.13 5.70
CA MET A 89 -6.28 3.58 4.66
C MET A 89 -7.72 3.13 4.91
N CYS A 90 -7.94 1.94 5.47
CA CYS A 90 -9.27 1.48 5.87
C CYS A 90 -9.84 2.32 7.02
N ASP A 91 -9.01 2.70 8.00
CA ASP A 91 -9.41 3.61 9.09
C ASP A 91 -9.76 5.00 8.55
N GLU A 92 -8.96 5.55 7.63
CA GLU A 92 -9.28 6.80 6.93
C GLU A 92 -10.57 6.70 6.11
N TYR A 93 -10.82 5.56 5.47
CA TYR A 93 -12.09 5.32 4.77
C TYR A 93 -13.27 5.38 5.73
N THR A 94 -13.17 4.73 6.88
CA THR A 94 -14.23 4.77 7.90
C THR A 94 -14.44 6.20 8.42
N ALA A 95 -13.37 6.93 8.71
CA ALA A 95 -13.45 8.32 9.16
C ALA A 95 -14.12 9.24 8.13
N ARG A 96 -13.84 9.03 6.83
CA ARG A 96 -14.35 9.87 5.73
C ARG A 96 -15.76 9.51 5.28
N TYR A 97 -16.12 8.23 5.30
CA TYR A 97 -17.37 7.72 4.71
C TYR A 97 -18.35 7.14 5.72
N GLY A 98 -17.96 6.98 6.98
CA GLY A 98 -18.81 6.36 8.02
C GLY A 98 -19.11 4.88 7.77
N LYS A 99 -18.29 4.20 6.98
CA LYS A 99 -18.48 2.79 6.58
C LYS A 99 -17.17 2.03 6.69
N VAL A 100 -17.26 0.73 6.94
CA VAL A 100 -16.11 -0.17 6.91
C VAL A 100 -15.73 -0.48 5.46
N HIS A 101 -14.44 -0.32 5.11
CA HIS A 101 -13.94 -0.69 3.78
C HIS A 101 -13.97 -2.21 3.61
N THR A 102 -14.46 -2.71 2.46
CA THR A 102 -14.57 -4.15 2.20
C THR A 102 -13.24 -4.91 2.30
N CYS A 103 -12.13 -4.26 1.96
CA CYS A 103 -10.79 -4.85 2.06
C CYS A 103 -10.26 -4.98 3.49
N GLN A 104 -10.89 -4.34 4.49
CA GLN A 104 -10.42 -4.42 5.87
C GLN A 104 -10.41 -5.86 6.40
N LYS A 105 -11.43 -6.65 6.06
CA LYS A 105 -11.50 -8.07 6.43
C LYS A 105 -10.32 -8.87 5.89
N THR A 106 -9.96 -8.63 4.63
CA THR A 106 -8.79 -9.26 4.00
C THR A 106 -7.47 -8.84 4.67
N LEU A 107 -7.32 -7.55 4.99
CA LEU A 107 -6.12 -7.04 5.64
C LEU A 107 -5.97 -7.54 7.08
N LEU A 108 -7.08 -7.71 7.81
CA LEU A 108 -7.06 -8.35 9.13
C LEU A 108 -6.68 -9.83 9.04
N ALA A 109 -7.17 -10.55 8.02
CA ALA A 109 -6.71 -11.93 7.76
C ALA A 109 -5.21 -11.96 7.39
N ALA A 110 -4.73 -11.01 6.60
CA ALA A 110 -3.29 -10.90 6.29
C ALA A 110 -2.44 -10.67 7.56
N LYS A 111 -2.94 -9.91 8.52
CA LYS A 111 -2.27 -9.69 9.81
C LYS A 111 -2.04 -10.98 10.59
N GLU A 112 -2.96 -11.93 10.50
CA GLU A 112 -2.83 -13.24 11.16
C GLU A 112 -1.90 -14.20 10.40
N ILE A 113 -1.82 -14.06 9.06
CA ILE A 113 -1.05 -14.95 8.18
C ILE A 113 0.41 -14.51 8.07
N LEU A 114 0.65 -13.20 7.91
CA LEU A 114 1.98 -12.66 7.65
C LEU A 114 2.87 -12.67 8.89
N PRO A 115 4.08 -13.23 8.82
CA PRO A 115 5.00 -13.18 9.95
C PRO A 115 5.44 -11.75 10.27
N THR A 116 5.63 -11.50 11.57
CA THR A 116 6.10 -10.21 12.11
C THR A 116 7.62 -10.16 12.25
N ALA A 117 8.27 -11.31 12.19
CA ALA A 117 9.72 -11.43 12.26
C ALA A 117 10.24 -12.18 11.03
N ASP A 118 11.44 -11.82 10.58
CA ASP A 118 12.12 -12.57 9.52
C ASP A 118 12.62 -13.92 10.08
N PRO A 119 12.10 -15.07 9.57
CA PRO A 119 12.55 -16.39 10.02
C PRO A 119 14.05 -16.63 9.78
N GLN A 120 14.67 -15.84 8.91
CA GLN A 120 16.07 -15.96 8.52
C GLN A 120 16.96 -14.89 9.18
N GLY A 121 16.38 -14.02 10.05
CA GLY A 121 17.13 -13.00 10.80
C GLY A 121 17.79 -11.90 9.94
N ARG A 122 17.31 -11.72 8.69
CA ARG A 122 17.90 -10.77 7.74
C ARG A 122 17.30 -9.38 7.81
N SER A 123 16.16 -9.21 8.47
CA SER A 123 15.47 -7.91 8.49
C SER A 123 16.11 -6.96 9.50
N GLY A 124 16.46 -5.77 9.00
CA GLY A 124 16.69 -4.59 9.80
C GLY A 124 15.37 -4.10 10.45
N LYS A 125 15.45 -2.99 11.19
CA LYS A 125 14.27 -2.36 11.80
C LYS A 125 13.42 -1.58 10.80
N ASP A 126 14.02 -1.17 9.67
CA ASP A 126 13.43 -0.28 8.68
C ASP A 126 13.12 -1.02 7.38
N THR A 127 12.21 -0.46 6.58
CA THR A 127 11.95 -0.93 5.21
C THR A 127 13.19 -0.74 4.33
N THR A 128 13.30 -1.54 3.27
CA THR A 128 14.18 -1.22 2.15
C THR A 128 13.69 0.04 1.43
N PRO A 129 14.50 0.69 0.57
CA PRO A 129 14.06 1.85 -0.19
C PRO A 129 12.75 1.56 -0.93
N PHE A 130 11.76 2.44 -0.76
CA PHE A 130 10.44 2.28 -1.38
C PHE A 130 10.51 2.32 -2.91
N ALA A 131 9.77 1.46 -3.58
CA ALA A 131 9.65 1.47 -5.02
C ALA A 131 8.97 2.76 -5.51
N ARG A 132 9.51 3.38 -6.57
CA ARG A 132 8.92 4.54 -7.24
C ARG A 132 8.10 4.09 -8.45
N ALA A 133 6.80 3.89 -8.27
CA ALA A 133 5.86 3.55 -9.34
C ALA A 133 5.12 4.81 -9.80
N MET A 134 5.75 5.57 -10.66
CA MET A 134 5.31 6.90 -11.10
C MET A 134 5.89 7.24 -12.47
N PRO A 135 5.44 8.32 -13.16
CA PRO A 135 6.04 8.79 -14.40
C PRO A 135 7.54 9.03 -14.28
N ASP A 136 8.25 8.88 -15.40
CA ASP A 136 9.72 8.91 -15.46
C ASP A 136 10.32 10.22 -14.92
N GLU A 137 9.64 11.34 -15.12
CA GLU A 137 10.04 12.65 -14.60
C GLU A 137 10.21 12.71 -13.08
N PHE A 138 9.42 11.92 -12.33
CA PHE A 138 9.54 11.80 -10.87
C PHE A 138 10.33 10.55 -10.47
N LYS A 139 10.19 9.48 -11.26
CA LYS A 139 10.79 8.18 -10.95
C LYS A 139 12.31 8.22 -10.96
N TYR A 140 12.89 8.91 -11.93
CA TYR A 140 14.34 8.98 -12.15
C TYR A 140 15.00 10.27 -11.66
N ASP A 141 14.27 11.13 -10.97
CA ASP A 141 14.85 12.32 -10.34
C ASP A 141 15.55 11.93 -9.02
N ASP A 142 16.86 11.81 -9.09
CA ASP A 142 17.70 11.47 -7.94
C ASP A 142 17.97 12.67 -7.01
N SER A 143 17.59 13.88 -7.41
CA SER A 143 17.72 15.09 -6.58
C SER A 143 16.69 15.18 -5.46
N ILE A 144 15.63 14.37 -5.52
CA ILE A 144 14.53 14.32 -4.55
C ILE A 144 14.42 12.93 -3.92
N ASP A 145 14.01 12.87 -2.65
CA ASP A 145 13.69 11.60 -1.99
C ASP A 145 12.39 10.99 -2.51
N THR A 146 12.15 9.73 -2.18
CA THR A 146 10.97 8.99 -2.65
C THR A 146 9.66 9.59 -2.14
N PHE A 147 9.64 10.11 -0.91
CA PHE A 147 8.44 10.75 -0.35
C PHE A 147 8.08 12.03 -1.11
N THR A 148 9.08 12.85 -1.41
CA THR A 148 8.91 14.06 -2.23
C THR A 148 8.46 13.71 -3.64
N ALA A 149 9.04 12.68 -4.27
CA ALA A 149 8.63 12.21 -5.58
C ALA A 149 7.16 11.79 -5.61
N TYR A 150 6.69 11.06 -4.61
CA TYR A 150 5.27 10.69 -4.51
C TYR A 150 4.34 11.89 -4.25
N LYS A 151 4.76 12.85 -3.41
CA LYS A 151 4.01 14.10 -3.20
C LYS A 151 3.84 14.86 -4.51
N MET A 152 4.92 15.04 -5.27
CA MET A 152 4.88 15.70 -6.58
C MET A 152 3.99 14.94 -7.56
N TYR A 153 4.11 13.62 -7.64
CA TYR A 153 3.26 12.78 -8.49
C TYR A 153 1.77 12.88 -8.13
N ILE A 154 1.43 12.86 -6.85
CA ILE A 154 0.04 13.04 -6.40
C ILE A 154 -0.45 14.43 -6.78
N SER A 155 0.35 15.48 -6.53
CA SER A 155 0.03 16.88 -6.83
C SER A 155 -0.15 17.15 -8.33
N SER A 156 0.52 16.39 -9.20
CA SER A 156 0.40 16.54 -10.66
C SER A 156 -0.95 16.09 -11.23
N LYS A 157 -1.76 15.40 -10.44
CA LYS A 157 -3.07 14.91 -10.90
C LYS A 157 -4.06 16.08 -10.99
N PRO A 158 -4.70 16.31 -12.16
CA PRO A 158 -5.54 17.50 -12.37
C PRO A 158 -6.76 17.58 -11.44
N TRP A 159 -7.20 16.44 -10.90
CA TRP A 159 -8.37 16.33 -10.04
C TRP A 159 -8.04 16.40 -8.54
N VAL A 160 -6.76 16.40 -8.15
CA VAL A 160 -6.37 16.17 -6.74
C VAL A 160 -6.82 17.29 -5.81
N LYS A 161 -6.77 18.56 -6.26
CA LYS A 161 -7.14 19.73 -5.43
C LYS A 161 -8.57 19.66 -4.92
N ASP A 162 -9.47 19.06 -5.70
CA ASP A 162 -10.90 18.94 -5.40
C ASP A 162 -11.27 17.55 -4.87
N ASN A 163 -10.30 16.78 -4.40
CA ASN A 163 -10.49 15.39 -3.99
C ASN A 163 -10.22 15.13 -2.49
N TYR A 164 -10.57 16.12 -1.66
CA TYR A 164 -10.57 16.07 -0.20
C TYR A 164 -11.92 16.54 0.35
N LEU A 165 -13.01 16.08 -0.26
CA LEU A 165 -14.37 16.57 0.04
C LEU A 165 -14.91 15.99 1.35
N ARG A 166 -14.49 14.78 1.72
CA ARG A 166 -15.03 14.07 2.89
C ARG A 166 -14.48 14.62 4.20
N LEU A 167 -13.16 14.89 4.24
CA LEU A 167 -12.49 15.54 5.37
C LEU A 167 -11.51 16.60 4.81
N PRO A 168 -11.96 17.84 4.53
CA PRO A 168 -11.14 18.87 3.89
C PRO A 168 -9.83 19.17 4.62
N HIS A 169 -9.79 19.04 5.94
CA HIS A 169 -8.58 19.26 6.74
C HIS A 169 -7.50 18.16 6.56
N ARG A 170 -7.80 17.09 5.82
CA ARG A 170 -6.81 16.09 5.42
C ARG A 170 -5.96 16.52 4.22
N LYS A 171 -6.41 17.55 3.51
CA LYS A 171 -5.63 18.10 2.40
C LYS A 171 -4.32 18.68 2.91
N PRO A 172 -3.16 18.18 2.44
CA PRO A 172 -1.87 18.67 2.90
C PRO A 172 -1.48 19.97 2.18
N ASP A 173 -0.55 20.72 2.78
CA ASP A 173 -0.10 22.00 2.25
C ASP A 173 0.64 21.90 0.90
N TRP A 174 1.14 20.72 0.56
CA TRP A 174 1.84 20.48 -0.71
C TRP A 174 0.88 20.18 -1.90
N ILE A 175 -0.46 20.15 -1.70
CA ILE A 175 -1.51 20.14 -2.71
C ILE A 175 -2.02 21.59 -2.91
#